data_5664612927c92ea6d474bc23b671e007
#
_entry.id   5664612927c92ea6d474bc23b671e007
#
_cell.length_a   1.000
_cell.length_b   1.000
_cell.length_c   1.000
_cell.angle_alpha   90.00
_cell.angle_beta   90.00
_cell.angle_gamma   90.00
#
_symmetry.space_group_name_H-M   'P 1'
#
loop_
_entity.id
_entity.type
_entity.pdbx_description
1 polymer ?
#
loop_
_entity_poly.entity_id
_entity_poly.type
_entity_poly.pdbx_seq_one_letter_code
_entity_poly.pdbx_strand_id
1 'polypeptide(L)'
;MTETPRRYRRFALPDRAEHVLLLATFTTLAVTGLVQKFAEAGISQTIIAALGGIENTRGLHHFAAVILMVEGVFHLGAVSYKLFVRRTRLDMLPGLMDIRRAWGAFLYNLGLRVDRPQEGRYTFAEKAEYWAVVWGTVIMAVTGFMMWNPISTTRLLPGQVVPAAKAAHGYEAILAVLAILIWHMYHVHLRHFNKSMFTGDLDEHAMLEEHPLELADLKAGVAQRPVDPKALARRRRVFLPAYGVIALALLVGVYAFVSYEQTAITTLPEPVDVPVFLPLTSTPLPTRAATATRAPTPTARPSATQVPGATTAPTAVGATWLHDIGPMLSAVCGVCHTGAGGMAGIDLSTYAGALQGGASGPAVVPGDPAGSLLVQRQQAGNHPGQLSPQELERVIAWILAGAPE
;
A
#
# COMPACT_ATOMS: atom_id res chain seq x y z
N MET A 1 4.07 58.54 4.30
CA MET A 1 4.96 57.52 4.88
C MET A 1 4.07 56.31 5.17
N THR A 2 4.13 55.31 4.34
CA THR A 2 3.39 54.03 4.59
C THR A 2 4.11 53.31 5.72
N GLU A 3 3.50 53.29 6.91
CA GLU A 3 4.00 52.47 8.01
C GLU A 3 4.14 51.03 7.54
N THR A 4 5.33 50.47 7.66
CA THR A 4 5.55 49.03 7.42
C THR A 4 4.66 48.22 8.37
N PRO A 5 3.79 47.34 7.86
CA PRO A 5 2.86 46.59 8.71
C PRO A 5 3.62 45.81 9.76
N ARG A 6 3.18 45.88 11.02
CA ARG A 6 3.73 45.12 12.14
C ARG A 6 3.66 43.64 11.82
N ARG A 7 4.77 42.92 12.04
CA ARG A 7 4.86 41.46 11.82
C ARG A 7 4.95 40.73 13.14
N TYR A 8 4.24 39.62 13.26
CA TYR A 8 4.17 38.78 14.44
C TYR A 8 4.74 37.40 14.14
N ARG A 9 5.66 36.93 15.00
CA ARG A 9 6.31 35.64 14.81
C ARG A 9 5.34 34.49 15.11
N ARG A 10 5.13 33.63 14.13
CA ARG A 10 4.25 32.44 14.21
C ARG A 10 5.03 31.17 14.43
N PHE A 11 6.04 30.91 13.60
CA PHE A 11 6.77 29.64 13.56
C PHE A 11 8.25 29.86 13.75
N ALA A 12 8.87 29.00 14.60
CA ALA A 12 10.31 28.97 14.77
C ALA A 12 10.99 28.24 13.62
N LEU A 13 12.29 28.42 13.46
CA LEU A 13 13.04 27.75 12.39
C LEU A 13 12.90 26.22 12.39
N PRO A 14 12.93 25.49 13.55
CA PRO A 14 12.70 24.05 13.55
C PRO A 14 11.32 23.66 12.99
N ASP A 15 10.24 24.35 13.36
CA ASP A 15 8.89 24.06 12.88
C ASP A 15 8.80 24.19 11.36
N ARG A 16 9.50 25.20 10.80
CA ARG A 16 9.57 25.46 9.36
C ARG A 16 10.41 24.42 8.62
N ALA A 17 11.52 24.00 9.21
CA ALA A 17 12.38 22.96 8.64
C ALA A 17 11.66 21.61 8.60
N GLU A 18 10.92 21.23 9.67
CA GLU A 18 10.05 20.06 9.68
C GLU A 18 9.00 20.12 8.56
N HIS A 19 8.32 21.25 8.41
CA HIS A 19 7.31 21.39 7.38
C HIS A 19 7.87 21.25 5.94
N VAL A 20 9.07 21.80 5.68
CA VAL A 20 9.74 21.65 4.38
C VAL A 20 10.16 20.21 4.14
N LEU A 21 10.65 19.52 5.16
CA LEU A 21 11.02 18.11 5.08
C LEU A 21 9.78 17.24 4.85
N LEU A 22 8.68 17.49 5.60
CA LEU A 22 7.40 16.82 5.41
C LEU A 22 6.86 17.05 3.99
N LEU A 23 6.93 18.26 3.47
CA LEU A 23 6.51 18.57 2.09
C LEU A 23 7.30 17.73 1.08
N ALA A 24 8.62 17.65 1.21
CA ALA A 24 9.48 16.89 0.31
C ALA A 24 9.20 15.37 0.40
N THR A 25 9.15 14.82 1.62
CA THR A 25 8.91 13.39 1.85
C THR A 25 7.51 12.98 1.44
N PHE A 26 6.49 13.75 1.83
CA PHE A 26 5.10 13.49 1.46
C PHE A 26 4.91 13.52 -0.06
N THR A 27 5.43 14.55 -0.75
CA THR A 27 5.31 14.64 -2.22
C THR A 27 5.99 13.46 -2.91
N THR A 28 7.19 13.07 -2.45
CA THR A 28 7.91 11.91 -2.98
C THR A 28 7.11 10.62 -2.78
N LEU A 29 6.57 10.41 -1.57
CA LEU A 29 5.75 9.25 -1.23
C LEU A 29 4.44 9.22 -2.02
N ALA A 30 3.78 10.36 -2.17
CA ALA A 30 2.55 10.49 -2.94
C ALA A 30 2.77 10.13 -4.42
N VAL A 31 3.78 10.73 -5.06
CA VAL A 31 4.09 10.47 -6.47
C VAL A 31 4.49 9.00 -6.67
N THR A 32 5.48 8.53 -5.92
CA THR A 32 5.97 7.15 -6.08
C THR A 32 4.93 6.11 -5.69
N GLY A 33 4.10 6.37 -4.66
CA GLY A 33 3.03 5.46 -4.24
C GLY A 33 1.87 5.39 -5.23
N LEU A 34 1.41 6.53 -5.75
CA LEU A 34 0.32 6.56 -6.72
C LEU A 34 0.69 5.91 -8.05
N VAL A 35 1.91 6.13 -8.56
CA VAL A 35 2.34 5.48 -9.81
C VAL A 35 2.47 3.96 -9.63
N GLN A 36 2.85 3.47 -8.46
CA GLN A 36 2.85 2.04 -8.14
C GLN A 36 1.42 1.47 -8.03
N LYS A 37 0.51 2.22 -7.42
CA LYS A 37 -0.90 1.82 -7.29
C LYS A 37 -1.61 1.75 -8.63
N PHE A 38 -1.32 2.69 -9.54
CA PHE A 38 -1.93 2.81 -10.86
C PHE A 38 -0.89 2.53 -11.97
N ALA A 39 -0.09 1.48 -11.80
CA ALA A 39 1.04 1.19 -12.67
C ALA A 39 0.67 0.98 -14.16
N GLU A 40 -0.56 0.59 -14.46
CA GLU A 40 -1.06 0.39 -15.83
C GLU A 40 -1.39 1.71 -16.56
N ALA A 41 -1.54 2.82 -15.83
CA ALA A 41 -1.84 4.11 -16.43
C ALA A 41 -0.62 4.65 -17.21
N GLY A 42 -0.82 5.20 -18.40
CA GLY A 42 0.28 5.70 -19.25
C GLY A 42 1.17 6.74 -18.58
N ILE A 43 0.58 7.64 -17.79
CA ILE A 43 1.34 8.62 -16.99
C ILE A 43 2.22 7.94 -15.94
N SER A 44 1.71 6.89 -15.29
CA SER A 44 2.47 6.12 -14.30
C SER A 44 3.65 5.41 -14.95
N GLN A 45 3.46 4.79 -16.11
CA GLN A 45 4.51 4.13 -16.87
C GLN A 45 5.60 5.12 -17.28
N THR A 46 5.22 6.33 -17.71
CA THR A 46 6.19 7.38 -18.05
C THR A 46 7.02 7.81 -16.83
N ILE A 47 6.39 8.01 -15.69
CA ILE A 47 7.10 8.40 -14.46
C ILE A 47 8.00 7.25 -13.96
N ILE A 48 7.51 6.00 -13.96
CA ILE A 48 8.27 4.83 -13.56
C ILE A 48 9.50 4.67 -14.47
N ALA A 49 9.33 4.83 -15.79
CA ALA A 49 10.44 4.77 -16.74
C ALA A 49 11.47 5.89 -16.49
N ALA A 50 11.00 7.13 -16.23
CA ALA A 50 11.87 8.27 -15.91
C ALA A 50 12.68 8.07 -14.62
N LEU A 51 12.12 7.33 -13.64
CA LEU A 51 12.80 6.97 -12.39
C LEU A 51 13.74 5.75 -12.53
N GLY A 52 13.85 5.17 -13.72
CA GLY A 52 14.71 4.02 -13.98
C GLY A 52 14.06 2.66 -13.65
N GLY A 53 12.74 2.59 -13.70
CA GLY A 53 11.96 1.37 -13.53
C GLY A 53 11.27 1.22 -12.17
N ILE A 54 10.48 0.15 -12.05
CA ILE A 54 9.62 -0.06 -10.88
C ILE A 54 10.44 -0.30 -9.59
N GLU A 55 11.58 -0.95 -9.67
CA GLU A 55 12.41 -1.24 -8.50
C GLU A 55 13.04 0.04 -7.95
N ASN A 56 13.52 0.94 -8.81
CA ASN A 56 14.02 2.24 -8.39
C ASN A 56 12.90 3.11 -7.80
N THR A 57 11.70 3.05 -8.39
CA THR A 57 10.52 3.75 -7.86
C THR A 57 10.17 3.25 -6.46
N ARG A 58 10.19 1.93 -6.24
CA ARG A 58 9.98 1.30 -4.93
C ARG A 58 11.07 1.68 -3.95
N GLY A 59 12.33 1.62 -4.36
CA GLY A 59 13.49 2.02 -3.55
C GLY A 59 13.38 3.48 -3.09
N LEU A 60 13.00 4.40 -3.98
CA LEU A 60 12.77 5.81 -3.66
C LEU A 60 11.60 5.99 -2.69
N HIS A 61 10.51 5.22 -2.86
CA HIS A 61 9.38 5.23 -1.93
C HIS A 61 9.79 4.79 -0.52
N HIS A 62 10.51 3.68 -0.40
CA HIS A 62 11.03 3.17 0.86
C HIS A 62 12.01 4.16 1.52
N PHE A 63 12.91 4.74 0.73
CA PHE A 63 13.85 5.75 1.23
C PHE A 63 13.13 6.97 1.82
N ALA A 64 12.15 7.52 1.10
CA ALA A 64 11.35 8.64 1.59
C ALA A 64 10.53 8.25 2.84
N ALA A 65 10.02 7.01 2.91
CA ALA A 65 9.31 6.51 4.10
C ALA A 65 10.23 6.43 5.33
N VAL A 66 11.49 6.02 5.16
CA VAL A 66 12.48 6.02 6.26
C VAL A 66 12.76 7.43 6.74
N ILE A 67 12.92 8.40 5.84
CA ILE A 67 13.11 9.81 6.21
C ILE A 67 11.91 10.32 6.99
N LEU A 68 10.67 10.04 6.54
CA LEU A 68 9.45 10.44 7.23
C LEU A 68 9.35 9.80 8.63
N MET A 69 9.76 8.54 8.81
CA MET A 69 9.79 7.90 10.12
C MET A 69 10.80 8.56 11.06
N VAL A 70 12.00 8.91 10.57
CA VAL A 70 13.02 9.64 11.34
C VAL A 70 12.52 11.04 11.70
N GLU A 71 11.87 11.73 10.77
CA GLU A 71 11.20 13.00 11.01
C GLU A 71 10.12 12.89 12.10
N GLY A 72 9.31 11.83 12.08
CA GLY A 72 8.33 11.54 13.13
C GLY A 72 8.95 11.40 14.52
N VAL A 73 10.11 10.73 14.62
CA VAL A 73 10.88 10.68 15.87
C VAL A 73 11.31 12.06 16.30
N PHE A 74 11.85 12.88 15.39
CA PHE A 74 12.24 14.26 15.70
C PHE A 74 11.04 15.11 16.13
N HIS A 75 9.93 15.03 15.41
CA HIS A 75 8.69 15.74 15.73
C HIS A 75 8.15 15.39 17.12
N LEU A 76 8.13 14.10 17.48
CA LEU A 76 7.74 13.65 18.82
C LEU A 76 8.63 14.31 19.90
N GLY A 77 9.92 14.42 19.64
CA GLY A 77 10.85 15.12 20.53
C GLY A 77 10.59 16.62 20.64
N ALA A 78 10.35 17.27 19.50
CA ALA A 78 10.07 18.71 19.44
C ALA A 78 8.77 19.05 20.18
N VAL A 79 7.69 18.28 19.97
CA VAL A 79 6.43 18.45 20.67
C VAL A 79 6.57 18.17 22.15
N SER A 80 7.23 17.08 22.53
CA SER A 80 7.49 16.73 23.93
C SER A 80 8.37 17.78 24.63
N TYR A 81 9.36 18.33 23.95
CA TYR A 81 10.19 19.43 24.47
C TYR A 81 9.36 20.69 24.74
N LYS A 82 8.49 21.07 23.81
CA LYS A 82 7.54 22.20 23.99
C LYS A 82 6.65 21.97 25.20
N LEU A 83 6.16 20.75 25.38
CA LEU A 83 5.25 20.37 26.47
C LEU A 83 5.95 20.30 27.83
N PHE A 84 7.01 19.51 27.96
CA PHE A 84 7.63 19.19 29.25
C PHE A 84 8.67 20.21 29.69
N VAL A 85 9.44 20.77 28.75
CA VAL A 85 10.54 21.71 29.06
C VAL A 85 10.04 23.14 29.03
N ARG A 86 9.44 23.57 27.90
CA ARG A 86 8.97 24.96 27.72
C ARG A 86 7.60 25.21 28.37
N ARG A 87 6.81 24.18 28.61
CA ARG A 87 5.44 24.26 29.13
C ARG A 87 4.56 25.23 28.32
N THR A 88 4.67 25.15 27.00
CA THR A 88 3.81 25.92 26.10
C THR A 88 2.36 25.45 26.21
N ARG A 89 1.44 26.32 25.82
CA ARG A 89 0.00 25.97 25.74
C ARG A 89 -0.19 24.84 24.73
N LEU A 90 -1.12 23.93 25.01
CA LEU A 90 -1.47 22.80 24.12
C LEU A 90 -2.52 23.22 23.09
N ASP A 91 -2.26 24.33 22.40
CA ASP A 91 -3.22 24.95 21.49
C ASP A 91 -3.53 24.09 20.26
N MET A 92 -2.68 23.08 19.95
CA MET A 92 -2.89 22.16 18.84
C MET A 92 -3.81 20.98 19.20
N LEU A 93 -4.08 20.74 20.51
CA LEU A 93 -5.03 19.71 20.88
C LEU A 93 -6.46 20.15 20.57
N PRO A 94 -7.26 19.27 19.92
CA PRO A 94 -8.66 19.56 19.68
C PRO A 94 -9.46 19.54 20.99
N GLY A 95 -10.38 20.47 21.13
CA GLY A 95 -11.24 20.60 22.29
C GLY A 95 -12.69 20.88 21.92
N LEU A 96 -13.59 20.88 22.89
CA LEU A 96 -15.02 21.14 22.67
C LEU A 96 -15.28 22.50 22.00
N MET A 97 -14.42 23.49 22.28
CA MET A 97 -14.54 24.80 21.64
C MET A 97 -14.27 24.75 20.14
N ASP A 98 -13.41 23.83 19.68
CA ASP A 98 -13.13 23.67 18.26
C ASP A 98 -14.33 23.12 17.49
N ILE A 99 -15.10 22.20 18.12
CA ILE A 99 -16.39 21.72 17.55
C ILE A 99 -17.37 22.87 17.39
N ARG A 100 -17.49 23.73 18.42
CA ARG A 100 -18.38 24.90 18.36
C ARG A 100 -17.93 25.91 17.28
N ARG A 101 -16.62 26.13 17.15
CA ARG A 101 -16.03 26.99 16.10
C ARG A 101 -16.24 26.40 14.72
N ALA A 102 -16.01 25.10 14.54
CA ALA A 102 -16.30 24.40 13.30
C ALA A 102 -17.75 24.52 12.87
N TRP A 103 -18.67 24.27 13.81
CA TRP A 103 -20.11 24.44 13.55
C TRP A 103 -20.46 25.88 13.23
N GLY A 104 -19.92 26.83 13.99
CA GLY A 104 -20.09 28.25 13.71
C GLY A 104 -19.55 28.68 12.35
N ALA A 105 -18.39 28.17 11.93
CA ALA A 105 -17.81 28.42 10.62
C ALA A 105 -18.65 27.81 9.49
N PHE A 106 -19.20 26.62 9.70
CA PHE A 106 -20.13 25.97 8.78
C PHE A 106 -21.39 26.82 8.57
N LEU A 107 -22.03 27.27 9.64
CA LEU A 107 -23.21 28.13 9.57
C LEU A 107 -22.91 29.50 8.91
N TYR A 108 -21.74 30.08 9.19
CA TYR A 108 -21.26 31.29 8.55
C TYR A 108 -21.09 31.09 7.04
N ASN A 109 -20.48 30.02 6.61
CA ASN A 109 -20.27 29.73 5.19
C ASN A 109 -21.60 29.47 4.43
N LEU A 110 -22.63 28.98 5.13
CA LEU A 110 -23.99 28.84 4.59
C LEU A 110 -24.80 30.17 4.60
N GLY A 111 -24.25 31.26 5.09
CA GLY A 111 -24.94 32.53 5.24
C GLY A 111 -25.99 32.55 6.37
N LEU A 112 -26.02 31.50 7.21
CA LEU A 112 -26.95 31.39 8.34
C LEU A 112 -26.45 32.09 9.61
N ARG A 113 -25.22 32.56 9.60
CA ARG A 113 -24.59 33.33 10.68
C ARG A 113 -23.84 34.54 10.11
N VAL A 114 -23.97 35.68 10.77
CA VAL A 114 -23.34 36.94 10.33
C VAL A 114 -21.87 37.02 10.72
N ASP A 115 -21.55 36.54 11.96
CA ASP A 115 -20.22 36.68 12.52
C ASP A 115 -19.40 35.41 12.31
N ARG A 116 -18.15 35.57 11.82
CA ARG A 116 -17.18 34.48 11.76
C ARG A 116 -16.71 34.11 13.17
N PRO A 117 -16.58 32.82 13.54
CA PRO A 117 -15.99 32.42 14.81
C PRO A 117 -14.58 32.97 14.98
N GLN A 118 -14.30 33.52 16.15
CA GLN A 118 -12.93 33.97 16.46
C GLN A 118 -12.02 32.80 16.78
N GLU A 119 -10.88 32.74 16.07
CA GLU A 119 -9.91 31.68 16.22
C GLU A 119 -8.72 32.12 17.07
N GLY A 120 -8.10 31.15 17.74
CA GLY A 120 -6.91 31.34 18.54
C GLY A 120 -5.62 31.16 17.75
N ARG A 121 -4.59 30.59 18.42
CA ARG A 121 -3.30 30.32 17.78
C ARG A 121 -3.40 29.41 16.57
N TYR A 122 -4.23 28.41 16.64
CA TYR A 122 -4.55 27.51 15.53
C TYR A 122 -6.04 27.50 15.30
N THR A 123 -6.41 27.56 14.04
CA THR A 123 -7.79 27.42 13.59
C THR A 123 -8.25 25.97 13.72
N PHE A 124 -9.54 25.73 13.73
CA PHE A 124 -10.08 24.37 13.66
C PHE A 124 -9.55 23.61 12.42
N ALA A 125 -9.46 24.29 11.27
CA ALA A 125 -8.95 23.68 10.04
C ALA A 125 -7.50 23.22 10.16
N GLU A 126 -6.62 24.07 10.69
CA GLU A 126 -5.21 23.72 10.93
C GLU A 126 -5.04 22.54 11.92
N LYS A 127 -5.88 22.48 12.97
CA LYS A 127 -5.89 21.35 13.91
C LYS A 127 -6.36 20.06 13.23
N ALA A 128 -7.42 20.12 12.44
CA ALA A 128 -7.93 18.95 11.72
C ALA A 128 -6.90 18.41 10.75
N GLU A 129 -6.22 19.27 9.98
CA GLU A 129 -5.13 18.89 9.07
C GLU A 129 -3.96 18.25 9.82
N TYR A 130 -3.49 18.88 10.90
CA TYR A 130 -2.38 18.34 11.71
C TYR A 130 -2.69 16.94 12.22
N TRP A 131 -3.88 16.75 12.83
CA TRP A 131 -4.26 15.45 13.37
C TRP A 131 -4.56 14.40 12.31
N ALA A 132 -5.05 14.83 11.13
CA ALA A 132 -5.19 13.95 9.98
C ALA A 132 -3.83 13.43 9.50
N VAL A 133 -2.81 14.32 9.41
CA VAL A 133 -1.43 13.92 9.05
C VAL A 133 -0.83 12.97 10.11
N VAL A 134 -0.98 13.27 11.41
CA VAL A 134 -0.47 12.40 12.48
C VAL A 134 -1.12 11.02 12.41
N TRP A 135 -2.44 10.96 12.29
CA TRP A 135 -3.18 9.69 12.24
C TRP A 135 -2.90 8.92 10.94
N GLY A 136 -2.94 9.61 9.81
CA GLY A 136 -2.61 9.04 8.49
C GLY A 136 -1.19 8.47 8.47
N THR A 137 -0.21 9.17 9.05
CA THR A 137 1.18 8.67 9.15
C THR A 137 1.26 7.37 9.94
N VAL A 138 0.51 7.23 11.04
CA VAL A 138 0.46 5.97 11.81
C VAL A 138 -0.13 4.84 10.96
N ILE A 139 -1.26 5.07 10.29
CA ILE A 139 -1.88 4.09 9.40
C ILE A 139 -0.91 3.68 8.28
N MET A 140 -0.30 4.67 7.61
CA MET A 140 0.65 4.44 6.52
C MET A 140 1.89 3.66 6.98
N ALA A 141 2.43 3.96 8.16
CA ALA A 141 3.57 3.24 8.73
C ALA A 141 3.19 1.78 9.05
N VAL A 142 2.06 1.53 9.71
CA VAL A 142 1.62 0.19 10.08
C VAL A 142 1.31 -0.65 8.84
N THR A 143 0.52 -0.13 7.91
CA THR A 143 0.15 -0.84 6.68
C THR A 143 1.35 -1.02 5.74
N GLY A 144 2.23 -0.04 5.68
CA GLY A 144 3.51 -0.12 4.96
C GLY A 144 4.41 -1.22 5.51
N PHE A 145 4.52 -1.32 6.85
CA PHE A 145 5.25 -2.43 7.49
C PHE A 145 4.69 -3.80 7.10
N MET A 146 3.38 -3.96 7.18
CA MET A 146 2.73 -5.24 6.83
C MET A 146 3.03 -5.67 5.40
N MET A 147 3.10 -4.72 4.47
CA MET A 147 3.42 -4.99 3.06
C MET A 147 4.92 -5.18 2.81
N TRP A 148 5.76 -4.46 3.55
CA TRP A 148 7.21 -4.59 3.43
C TRP A 148 7.73 -5.90 4.01
N ASN A 149 7.09 -6.39 5.10
CA ASN A 149 7.46 -7.62 5.79
C ASN A 149 6.29 -8.63 5.83
N PRO A 150 5.82 -9.15 4.70
CA PRO A 150 4.64 -10.00 4.64
C PRO A 150 4.84 -11.32 5.41
N ILE A 151 6.03 -11.93 5.37
CA ILE A 151 6.32 -13.17 6.09
C ILE A 151 6.26 -12.96 7.61
N SER A 152 6.86 -11.87 8.11
CA SER A 152 6.81 -11.55 9.53
C SER A 152 5.39 -11.21 9.98
N THR A 153 4.63 -10.51 9.14
CA THR A 153 3.22 -10.16 9.39
C THR A 153 2.36 -11.43 9.50
N THR A 154 2.51 -12.37 8.59
CA THR A 154 1.69 -13.60 8.55
C THR A 154 2.07 -14.63 9.60
N ARG A 155 3.22 -14.48 10.27
CA ARG A 155 3.53 -15.25 11.50
C ARG A 155 2.68 -14.86 12.70
N LEU A 156 2.20 -13.61 12.74
CA LEU A 156 1.44 -13.05 13.86
C LEU A 156 -0.04 -12.87 13.54
N LEU A 157 -0.37 -12.62 12.28
CA LEU A 157 -1.70 -12.28 11.81
C LEU A 157 -2.12 -13.19 10.64
N PRO A 158 -3.43 -13.38 10.40
CA PRO A 158 -3.91 -14.13 9.25
C PRO A 158 -3.43 -13.53 7.92
N GLY A 159 -3.16 -14.37 6.91
CA GLY A 159 -2.62 -13.93 5.61
C GLY A 159 -3.45 -12.86 4.89
N GLN A 160 -4.77 -12.83 5.12
CA GLN A 160 -5.70 -11.83 4.58
C GLN A 160 -5.37 -10.39 5.01
N VAL A 161 -4.60 -10.21 6.09
CA VAL A 161 -4.20 -8.88 6.57
C VAL A 161 -3.28 -8.16 5.57
N VAL A 162 -2.44 -8.90 4.82
CA VAL A 162 -1.53 -8.28 3.85
C VAL A 162 -2.28 -7.60 2.68
N PRO A 163 -3.21 -8.26 1.97
CA PRO A 163 -4.02 -7.58 0.95
C PRO A 163 -4.93 -6.50 1.54
N ALA A 164 -5.44 -6.67 2.76
CA ALA A 164 -6.19 -5.62 3.46
C ALA A 164 -5.31 -4.39 3.76
N ALA A 165 -4.07 -4.60 4.21
CA ALA A 165 -3.09 -3.53 4.42
C ALA A 165 -2.77 -2.80 3.10
N LYS A 166 -2.62 -3.53 1.99
CA LYS A 166 -2.41 -2.93 0.66
C LYS A 166 -3.57 -2.05 0.23
N ALA A 167 -4.80 -2.50 0.47
CA ALA A 167 -6.00 -1.70 0.19
C ALA A 167 -6.04 -0.45 1.07
N ALA A 168 -5.90 -0.60 2.39
CA ALA A 168 -5.91 0.51 3.34
C ALA A 168 -4.82 1.55 3.03
N HIS A 169 -3.57 1.12 2.80
CA HIS A 169 -2.45 1.98 2.44
C HIS A 169 -2.73 2.79 1.17
N GLY A 170 -3.21 2.10 0.13
CA GLY A 170 -3.46 2.75 -1.15
C GLY A 170 -4.66 3.71 -1.14
N TYR A 171 -5.71 3.44 -0.36
CA TYR A 171 -6.86 4.35 -0.25
C TYR A 171 -6.56 5.51 0.70
N GLU A 172 -5.81 5.28 1.79
CA GLU A 172 -5.32 6.36 2.66
C GLU A 172 -4.40 7.31 1.89
N ALA A 173 -3.52 6.81 1.02
CA ALA A 173 -2.68 7.65 0.16
C ALA A 173 -3.52 8.57 -0.75
N ILE A 174 -4.58 8.05 -1.37
CA ILE A 174 -5.51 8.85 -2.19
C ILE A 174 -6.19 9.91 -1.33
N LEU A 175 -6.73 9.51 -0.17
CA LEU A 175 -7.40 10.43 0.76
C LEU A 175 -6.48 11.55 1.21
N ALA A 176 -5.24 11.23 1.61
CA ALA A 176 -4.24 12.19 2.03
C ALA A 176 -3.88 13.18 0.90
N VAL A 177 -3.67 12.70 -0.32
CA VAL A 177 -3.38 13.55 -1.48
C VAL A 177 -4.56 14.48 -1.79
N LEU A 178 -5.79 13.97 -1.79
CA LEU A 178 -6.99 14.78 -2.00
C LEU A 178 -7.18 15.81 -0.89
N ALA A 179 -6.94 15.45 0.36
CA ALA A 179 -6.99 16.39 1.48
C ALA A 179 -5.99 17.54 1.30
N ILE A 180 -4.74 17.23 0.89
CA ILE A 180 -3.73 18.27 0.62
C ILE A 180 -4.14 19.13 -0.60
N LEU A 181 -4.55 18.53 -1.71
CA LEU A 181 -4.86 19.28 -2.93
C LEU A 181 -6.15 20.12 -2.80
N ILE A 182 -7.20 19.60 -2.18
CA ILE A 182 -8.50 20.25 -2.11
C ILE A 182 -8.57 21.19 -0.89
N TRP A 183 -8.15 20.72 0.27
CA TRP A 183 -8.32 21.45 1.52
C TRP A 183 -7.14 22.35 1.86
N HIS A 184 -5.93 21.78 1.98
CA HIS A 184 -4.74 22.55 2.37
C HIS A 184 -4.37 23.62 1.33
N MET A 185 -4.29 23.25 0.05
CA MET A 185 -3.97 24.20 -1.02
C MET A 185 -5.01 25.31 -1.12
N TYR A 186 -6.30 24.99 -0.95
CA TYR A 186 -7.36 25.98 -0.94
C TYR A 186 -7.20 26.98 0.22
N HIS A 187 -7.08 26.50 1.46
CA HIS A 187 -7.04 27.36 2.63
C HIS A 187 -5.75 28.18 2.75
N VAL A 188 -4.62 27.59 2.37
CA VAL A 188 -3.29 28.21 2.58
C VAL A 188 -2.86 29.06 1.40
N HIS A 189 -3.20 28.67 0.16
CA HIS A 189 -2.66 29.33 -1.04
C HIS A 189 -3.71 30.07 -1.87
N LEU A 190 -4.97 29.59 -1.92
CA LEU A 190 -6.01 30.21 -2.74
C LEU A 190 -6.84 31.23 -1.98
N ARG A 191 -7.27 30.90 -0.77
CA ARG A 191 -8.10 31.79 0.05
C ARG A 191 -7.28 32.92 0.69
N HIS A 192 -6.16 32.57 1.33
CA HIS A 192 -5.22 33.48 1.97
C HIS A 192 -3.82 33.01 1.62
N PHE A 193 -3.05 33.83 0.89
CA PHE A 193 -1.71 33.45 0.51
C PHE A 193 -0.76 33.50 1.72
N ASN A 194 -0.88 32.50 2.60
CA ASN A 194 -0.18 32.41 3.87
C ASN A 194 1.23 31.82 3.69
N LYS A 195 2.25 32.68 3.81
CA LYS A 195 3.66 32.30 3.71
C LYS A 195 4.33 32.02 5.06
N SER A 196 3.58 32.02 6.16
CA SER A 196 4.18 31.99 7.51
C SER A 196 5.01 30.74 7.78
N MET A 197 4.70 29.62 7.16
CA MET A 197 5.52 28.38 7.24
C MET A 197 6.88 28.52 6.55
N PHE A 198 7.06 29.47 5.63
CA PHE A 198 8.34 29.74 4.97
C PHE A 198 9.05 30.95 5.56
N THR A 199 8.33 32.02 5.88
CA THR A 199 8.91 33.26 6.41
C THR A 199 9.07 33.25 7.93
N GLY A 200 8.21 32.55 8.64
CA GLY A 200 8.12 32.50 10.11
C GLY A 200 7.17 33.52 10.70
N ASP A 201 6.73 34.51 9.93
CA ASP A 201 5.99 35.67 10.42
C ASP A 201 4.69 35.86 9.66
N LEU A 202 3.72 36.50 10.30
CA LEU A 202 2.45 36.95 9.72
C LEU A 202 2.26 38.44 10.00
N ASP A 203 1.70 39.18 9.05
CA ASP A 203 1.40 40.59 9.28
C ASP A 203 0.16 40.76 10.16
N GLU A 204 -0.04 41.97 10.66
CA GLU A 204 -1.11 42.28 11.62
C GLU A 204 -2.51 42.10 11.01
N HIS A 205 -2.67 42.39 9.73
CA HIS A 205 -3.94 42.24 9.05
C HIS A 205 -4.35 40.77 8.96
N ALA A 206 -3.44 39.93 8.50
CA ALA A 206 -3.66 38.50 8.42
C ALA A 206 -3.86 37.88 9.82
N MET A 207 -3.11 38.34 10.85
CA MET A 207 -3.33 37.93 12.25
C MET A 207 -4.72 38.31 12.74
N LEU A 208 -5.23 39.50 12.39
CA LEU A 208 -6.56 39.95 12.79
C LEU A 208 -7.65 39.10 12.11
N GLU A 209 -7.43 38.72 10.88
CA GLU A 209 -8.40 37.95 10.10
C GLU A 209 -8.45 36.48 10.49
N GLU A 210 -7.28 35.84 10.66
CA GLU A 210 -7.18 34.39 10.88
C GLU A 210 -7.07 34.01 12.36
N HIS A 211 -6.39 34.85 13.18
CA HIS A 211 -6.03 34.53 14.56
C HIS A 211 -6.29 35.68 15.55
N PRO A 212 -7.50 36.27 15.55
CA PRO A 212 -7.80 37.48 16.32
C PRO A 212 -7.57 37.32 17.83
N LEU A 213 -7.85 36.14 18.41
CA LEU A 213 -7.62 35.90 19.84
C LEU A 213 -6.13 35.81 20.17
N GLU A 214 -5.30 35.21 19.30
CA GLU A 214 -3.87 35.19 19.52
C GLU A 214 -3.27 36.59 19.40
N LEU A 215 -3.72 37.38 18.43
CA LEU A 215 -3.29 38.77 18.29
C LEU A 215 -3.61 39.60 19.54
N ALA A 216 -4.80 39.41 20.11
CA ALA A 216 -5.19 40.05 21.37
C ALA A 216 -4.27 39.61 22.54
N ASP A 217 -4.02 38.30 22.67
CA ASP A 217 -3.09 37.75 23.67
C ASP A 217 -1.66 38.28 23.51
N LEU A 218 -1.18 38.43 22.27
CA LEU A 218 0.15 38.99 21.98
C LEU A 218 0.23 40.48 22.34
N LYS A 219 -0.80 41.25 22.00
CA LYS A 219 -0.87 42.70 22.34
C LYS A 219 -0.98 42.92 23.85
N ALA A 220 -1.69 42.02 24.55
CA ALA A 220 -1.81 42.06 26.01
C ALA A 220 -0.55 41.51 26.75
N GLY A 221 0.44 40.94 26.02
CA GLY A 221 1.63 40.37 26.62
C GLY A 221 1.40 39.03 27.35
N VAL A 222 0.22 38.40 27.21
CA VAL A 222 -0.14 37.16 27.90
C VAL A 222 0.06 35.90 27.06
N ALA A 223 0.37 36.04 25.79
CA ALA A 223 0.59 34.94 24.86
C ALA A 223 1.77 34.04 25.26
N GLN A 224 2.79 34.60 25.91
CA GLN A 224 3.97 33.87 26.36
C GLN A 224 4.08 33.94 27.88
N ARG A 225 4.06 32.77 28.53
CA ARG A 225 4.35 32.69 29.94
C ARG A 225 5.85 32.97 30.19
N PRO A 226 6.20 33.86 31.15
CA PRO A 226 7.58 34.02 31.54
C PRO A 226 8.16 32.69 32.05
N VAL A 227 9.27 32.26 31.45
CA VAL A 227 9.91 31.00 31.85
C VAL A 227 11.12 31.34 32.70
N ASP A 228 11.14 30.91 33.99
CA ASP A 228 12.30 31.00 34.82
C ASP A 228 13.49 30.26 34.15
N PRO A 229 14.60 30.95 33.85
CA PRO A 229 15.78 30.36 33.19
C PRO A 229 16.37 29.16 33.97
N LYS A 230 16.36 29.20 35.30
CA LYS A 230 16.88 28.12 36.15
C LYS A 230 15.97 26.88 36.05
N ALA A 231 14.67 27.07 36.09
CA ALA A 231 13.69 25.99 35.93
C ALA A 231 13.75 25.36 34.51
N LEU A 232 13.93 26.20 33.48
CA LEU A 232 14.12 25.74 32.09
C LEU A 232 15.39 24.89 31.97
N ALA A 233 16.52 25.37 32.50
CA ALA A 233 17.78 24.65 32.46
C ALA A 233 17.70 23.30 33.18
N ARG A 234 17.04 23.24 34.35
CA ARG A 234 16.82 21.98 35.11
C ARG A 234 15.97 20.98 34.29
N ARG A 235 14.84 21.42 33.75
CA ARG A 235 13.96 20.54 32.91
C ARG A 235 14.68 20.03 31.67
N ARG A 236 15.44 20.90 31.01
CA ARG A 236 16.27 20.55 29.84
C ARG A 236 17.28 19.47 30.16
N ARG A 237 18.00 19.59 31.31
CA ARG A 237 19.00 18.60 31.75
C ARG A 237 18.40 17.22 31.99
N VAL A 238 17.14 17.13 32.41
CA VAL A 238 16.44 15.85 32.60
C VAL A 238 15.87 15.35 31.29
N PHE A 239 15.23 16.25 30.54
CA PHE A 239 14.51 15.87 29.30
C PHE A 239 15.45 15.35 28.20
N LEU A 240 16.56 16.05 27.94
CA LEU A 240 17.44 15.70 26.82
C LEU A 240 17.99 14.26 26.90
N PRO A 241 18.56 13.80 28.04
CA PRO A 241 19.05 12.43 28.14
C PRO A 241 17.87 11.41 28.10
N ALA A 242 16.76 11.70 28.78
CA ALA A 242 15.60 10.81 28.78
C ALA A 242 15.02 10.65 27.36
N TYR A 243 14.83 11.76 26.65
CA TYR A 243 14.36 11.69 25.27
C TYR A 243 15.44 11.10 24.35
N GLY A 244 16.71 11.35 24.59
CA GLY A 244 17.81 10.75 23.84
C GLY A 244 17.77 9.22 23.86
N VAL A 245 17.48 8.61 25.02
CA VAL A 245 17.29 7.15 25.13
C VAL A 245 16.06 6.67 24.33
N ILE A 246 14.94 7.39 24.47
CA ILE A 246 13.72 7.06 23.73
C ILE A 246 13.95 7.20 22.23
N ALA A 247 14.55 8.29 21.77
CA ALA A 247 14.85 8.52 20.36
C ALA A 247 15.79 7.44 19.81
N LEU A 248 16.82 7.08 20.57
CA LEU A 248 17.72 5.99 20.18
C LEU A 248 16.95 4.66 20.02
N ALA A 249 16.11 4.32 20.99
CA ALA A 249 15.29 3.11 20.91
C ALA A 249 14.34 3.11 19.69
N LEU A 250 13.71 4.25 19.41
CA LEU A 250 12.86 4.42 18.23
C LEU A 250 13.65 4.32 16.92
N LEU A 251 14.83 4.93 16.85
CA LEU A 251 15.70 4.85 15.66
C LEU A 251 16.27 3.45 15.46
N VAL A 252 16.61 2.74 16.54
CA VAL A 252 16.96 1.31 16.47
C VAL A 252 15.78 0.50 15.98
N GLY A 253 14.56 0.82 16.42
CA GLY A 253 13.32 0.22 15.90
C GLY A 253 13.14 0.46 14.40
N VAL A 254 13.33 1.68 13.92
CA VAL A 254 13.30 2.01 12.48
C VAL A 254 14.38 1.23 11.73
N TYR A 255 15.61 1.19 12.24
CA TYR A 255 16.69 0.42 11.64
C TYR A 255 16.35 -1.07 11.57
N ALA A 256 15.89 -1.67 12.66
CA ALA A 256 15.49 -3.07 12.69
C ALA A 256 14.34 -3.35 11.70
N PHE A 257 13.38 -2.42 11.61
CA PHE A 257 12.28 -2.48 10.66
C PHE A 257 12.77 -2.55 9.21
N VAL A 258 13.72 -1.69 8.83
CA VAL A 258 14.24 -1.61 7.45
C VAL A 258 15.19 -2.77 7.13
N SER A 259 16.00 -3.19 8.12
CA SER A 259 17.02 -4.23 7.93
C SER A 259 16.46 -5.65 7.99
N TYR A 260 15.27 -5.83 8.53
CA TYR A 260 14.63 -7.14 8.71
C TYR A 260 13.59 -7.41 7.61
N GLU A 261 13.95 -7.12 6.37
CA GLU A 261 13.09 -7.45 5.24
C GLU A 261 13.09 -8.97 5.00
N GLN A 262 11.91 -9.59 5.16
CA GLN A 262 11.68 -10.98 4.78
C GLN A 262 10.57 -11.02 3.74
N THR A 263 10.96 -11.24 2.49
CA THR A 263 10.04 -11.50 1.38
C THR A 263 10.26 -12.92 0.86
N ALA A 264 9.33 -13.46 0.08
CA ALA A 264 9.51 -14.75 -0.56
C ALA A 264 10.77 -14.78 -1.44
N ILE A 265 11.11 -13.64 -2.06
CA ILE A 265 12.29 -13.52 -2.92
C ILE A 265 13.59 -13.65 -2.11
N THR A 266 13.64 -13.03 -0.90
CA THR A 266 14.84 -13.08 -0.04
C THR A 266 14.99 -14.41 0.71
N THR A 267 13.93 -15.21 0.81
CA THR A 267 13.93 -16.50 1.49
C THR A 267 14.07 -17.70 0.56
N LEU A 268 13.89 -17.50 -0.74
CA LEU A 268 14.17 -18.55 -1.73
C LEU A 268 15.68 -18.60 -1.99
N PRO A 269 16.28 -19.81 -2.08
CA PRO A 269 17.65 -19.95 -2.54
C PRO A 269 17.77 -19.37 -3.96
N GLU A 270 18.92 -18.76 -4.26
CA GLU A 270 19.21 -18.30 -5.62
C GLU A 270 18.95 -19.43 -6.61
N PRO A 271 18.24 -19.17 -7.73
CA PRO A 271 18.02 -20.19 -8.72
C PRO A 271 19.38 -20.68 -9.21
N VAL A 272 19.63 -21.97 -9.03
CA VAL A 272 20.79 -22.61 -9.61
C VAL A 272 20.61 -22.51 -11.13
N ASP A 273 21.53 -21.85 -11.81
CA ASP A 273 21.59 -21.84 -13.27
C ASP A 273 21.74 -23.29 -13.77
N VAL A 274 20.62 -23.92 -14.03
CA VAL A 274 20.60 -25.20 -14.72
C VAL A 274 20.75 -24.87 -16.19
N PRO A 275 21.85 -25.26 -16.86
CA PRO A 275 21.99 -25.02 -18.28
C PRO A 275 20.86 -25.72 -19.04
N VAL A 276 19.90 -24.94 -19.49
CA VAL A 276 18.65 -25.40 -20.16
C VAL A 276 18.96 -26.04 -21.53
N PHE A 277 20.16 -25.83 -22.06
CA PHE A 277 20.66 -26.41 -23.29
C PHE A 277 22.06 -27.02 -23.09
N LEU A 278 22.09 -28.20 -22.51
CA LEU A 278 23.12 -29.15 -22.96
C LEU A 278 22.61 -29.70 -24.31
N PRO A 279 23.33 -29.53 -25.43
CA PRO A 279 22.94 -30.22 -26.62
C PRO A 279 22.95 -31.70 -26.33
N LEU A 280 21.76 -32.29 -26.25
CA LEU A 280 21.64 -33.74 -26.22
C LEU A 280 22.42 -34.23 -27.45
N THR A 281 23.42 -35.06 -27.22
CA THR A 281 24.14 -35.75 -28.25
C THR A 281 23.14 -36.19 -29.29
N SER A 282 23.33 -35.81 -30.54
CA SER A 282 22.41 -36.10 -31.64
C SER A 282 21.90 -37.52 -31.53
N THR A 283 20.65 -37.71 -31.21
CA THR A 283 20.02 -39.04 -31.31
C THR A 283 20.20 -39.48 -32.74
N PRO A 284 20.89 -40.65 -32.99
CA PRO A 284 21.09 -41.10 -34.34
C PRO A 284 19.73 -41.20 -35.00
N LEU A 285 19.60 -40.52 -36.13
CA LEU A 285 18.38 -40.57 -36.96
C LEU A 285 18.10 -42.06 -37.20
N PRO A 286 16.88 -42.57 -36.95
CA PRO A 286 16.55 -43.94 -37.21
C PRO A 286 16.85 -44.22 -38.72
N THR A 287 17.81 -45.12 -38.93
CA THR A 287 18.13 -45.58 -40.28
C THR A 287 16.84 -46.11 -40.90
N ARG A 288 16.49 -45.51 -42.03
CA ARG A 288 15.28 -45.87 -42.82
C ARG A 288 15.32 -47.39 -43.03
N ALA A 289 14.40 -48.11 -42.36
CA ALA A 289 14.23 -49.53 -42.55
C ALA A 289 13.97 -49.83 -44.02
N ALA A 290 14.71 -50.81 -44.54
CA ALA A 290 14.59 -51.26 -45.88
C ALA A 290 13.14 -51.66 -46.20
N THR A 291 12.69 -51.27 -47.39
CA THR A 291 11.39 -51.52 -47.99
C THR A 291 10.91 -52.93 -47.76
N ALA A 292 9.77 -53.08 -47.10
CA ALA A 292 9.08 -54.34 -46.88
C ALA A 292 8.59 -54.91 -48.18
N THR A 293 9.04 -56.08 -48.52
CA THR A 293 8.47 -56.89 -49.61
C THR A 293 7.12 -57.45 -49.18
N ARG A 294 6.17 -57.31 -50.12
CA ARG A 294 4.81 -57.77 -50.27
C ARG A 294 4.32 -58.90 -49.34
N ALA A 295 3.15 -58.66 -48.74
CA ALA A 295 2.37 -59.59 -47.89
C ALA A 295 1.83 -60.81 -48.67
N PRO A 296 1.62 -61.93 -48.03
CA PRO A 296 0.59 -62.90 -48.37
C PRO A 296 -0.66 -62.79 -47.49
N THR A 297 -1.77 -63.12 -48.06
CA THR A 297 -3.17 -63.09 -47.73
C THR A 297 -3.56 -63.85 -46.43
N PRO A 298 -4.67 -63.51 -45.77
CA PRO A 298 -4.96 -63.93 -44.40
C PRO A 298 -5.61 -65.32 -44.33
N THR A 299 -5.26 -66.05 -43.25
CA THR A 299 -6.00 -67.24 -42.83
C THR A 299 -6.49 -67.11 -41.39
N ALA A 300 -7.71 -67.53 -41.24
CA ALA A 300 -8.59 -67.61 -40.08
C ALA A 300 -8.07 -67.56 -38.65
N ARG A 301 -8.83 -66.87 -37.83
CA ARG A 301 -8.94 -66.81 -36.38
C ARG A 301 -9.01 -68.17 -35.71
N PRO A 302 -8.41 -68.33 -34.52
CA PRO A 302 -9.16 -68.93 -33.42
C PRO A 302 -9.16 -68.09 -32.14
N SER A 303 -10.17 -68.45 -31.43
CA SER A 303 -10.78 -67.98 -30.22
C SER A 303 -9.88 -67.77 -29.00
N ALA A 304 -10.38 -66.95 -28.12
CA ALA A 304 -9.83 -66.51 -26.84
C ALA A 304 -9.33 -67.61 -25.89
N THR A 305 -8.25 -67.28 -25.15
CA THR A 305 -7.99 -67.91 -23.84
C THR A 305 -7.68 -66.78 -22.87
N GLN A 306 -8.45 -66.72 -21.81
CA GLN A 306 -8.27 -65.81 -20.66
C GLN A 306 -7.00 -66.17 -19.90
N VAL A 307 -6.24 -65.17 -19.49
CA VAL A 307 -5.23 -65.23 -18.42
C VAL A 307 -5.67 -64.28 -17.30
N PRO A 308 -5.77 -64.77 -16.05
CA PRO A 308 -6.21 -63.93 -14.93
C PRO A 308 -5.08 -63.15 -14.31
N GLY A 309 -5.37 -61.92 -13.84
CA GLY A 309 -4.61 -61.24 -12.83
C GLY A 309 -3.83 -60.00 -13.29
N ALA A 310 -4.51 -58.91 -13.60
CA ALA A 310 -3.97 -57.60 -13.41
C ALA A 310 -4.93 -56.83 -12.48
N THR A 311 -4.45 -56.48 -11.34
CA THR A 311 -5.11 -55.65 -10.33
C THR A 311 -5.58 -54.35 -10.98
N THR A 312 -6.85 -54.17 -11.08
CA THR A 312 -7.49 -52.96 -11.56
C THR A 312 -7.17 -51.82 -10.60
N ALA A 313 -6.39 -50.83 -11.08
CA ALA A 313 -6.42 -49.49 -10.51
C ALA A 313 -7.86 -49.00 -10.48
N PRO A 314 -8.30 -48.28 -9.45
CA PRO A 314 -9.67 -47.81 -9.38
C PRO A 314 -9.94 -46.88 -10.59
N THR A 315 -10.92 -47.25 -11.37
CA THR A 315 -11.48 -46.40 -12.43
C THR A 315 -11.99 -45.15 -11.74
N ALA A 316 -11.28 -44.03 -11.90
CA ALA A 316 -11.73 -42.74 -11.45
C ALA A 316 -13.06 -42.48 -12.18
N VAL A 317 -14.17 -42.48 -11.46
CA VAL A 317 -15.41 -41.83 -11.91
C VAL A 317 -14.95 -40.40 -12.26
N GLY A 318 -15.15 -39.98 -13.52
CA GLY A 318 -14.60 -38.76 -14.06
C GLY A 318 -15.02 -37.57 -13.20
N ALA A 319 -14.06 -36.77 -12.77
CA ALA A 319 -14.33 -35.54 -12.01
C ALA A 319 -15.31 -34.68 -12.80
N THR A 320 -16.25 -34.05 -12.08
CA THR A 320 -17.26 -33.14 -12.67
C THR A 320 -17.11 -31.75 -12.06
N TRP A 321 -17.63 -30.75 -12.76
CA TRP A 321 -17.65 -29.40 -12.24
C TRP A 321 -18.42 -29.30 -10.92
N LEU A 322 -19.66 -29.84 -10.93
CA LEU A 322 -20.61 -29.71 -9.82
C LEU A 322 -20.10 -30.29 -8.50
N HIS A 323 -19.43 -31.42 -8.55
CA HIS A 323 -19.07 -32.18 -7.34
C HIS A 323 -17.59 -32.04 -6.93
N ASP A 324 -16.70 -31.77 -7.89
CA ASP A 324 -15.26 -31.83 -7.65
C ASP A 324 -14.54 -30.50 -7.96
N ILE A 325 -14.66 -30.00 -9.19
CA ILE A 325 -13.82 -28.90 -9.68
C ILE A 325 -14.37 -27.55 -9.24
N GLY A 326 -15.66 -27.31 -9.36
CA GLY A 326 -16.30 -26.03 -8.98
C GLY A 326 -16.11 -25.69 -7.50
N PRO A 327 -16.42 -26.60 -6.55
CA PRO A 327 -16.15 -26.36 -5.13
C PRO A 327 -14.69 -26.08 -4.82
N MET A 328 -13.75 -26.79 -5.44
CA MET A 328 -12.31 -26.61 -5.27
C MET A 328 -11.86 -25.23 -5.80
N LEU A 329 -12.25 -24.85 -7.01
CA LEU A 329 -11.92 -23.55 -7.60
C LEU A 329 -12.58 -22.41 -6.82
N SER A 330 -13.80 -22.59 -6.34
CA SER A 330 -14.45 -21.59 -5.49
C SER A 330 -13.70 -21.35 -4.17
N ALA A 331 -13.17 -22.41 -3.56
CA ALA A 331 -12.41 -22.30 -2.31
C ALA A 331 -11.05 -21.60 -2.49
N VAL A 332 -10.33 -21.88 -3.58
CA VAL A 332 -8.97 -21.38 -3.80
C VAL A 332 -8.95 -20.09 -4.61
N CYS A 333 -9.78 -19.99 -5.64
CA CYS A 333 -9.77 -18.91 -6.63
C CYS A 333 -10.93 -17.93 -6.44
N GLY A 334 -12.02 -18.35 -5.76
CA GLY A 334 -13.26 -17.58 -5.63
C GLY A 334 -13.12 -16.24 -4.94
N VAL A 335 -12.15 -16.05 -4.05
CA VAL A 335 -11.89 -14.75 -3.38
C VAL A 335 -11.64 -13.63 -4.38
N CYS A 336 -11.01 -13.93 -5.53
CA CYS A 336 -10.65 -12.95 -6.56
C CYS A 336 -11.49 -13.08 -7.83
N HIS A 337 -12.04 -14.28 -8.11
CA HIS A 337 -12.69 -14.63 -9.38
C HIS A 337 -14.14 -15.08 -9.17
N THR A 338 -14.97 -14.21 -8.59
CA THR A 338 -16.39 -14.46 -8.35
C THR A 338 -17.25 -13.37 -8.96
N GLY A 339 -18.26 -13.77 -9.74
CA GLY A 339 -19.28 -12.90 -10.33
C GLY A 339 -18.75 -11.98 -11.44
N ALA A 340 -19.63 -11.14 -11.97
CA ALA A 340 -19.36 -10.23 -13.10
C ALA A 340 -18.26 -9.17 -12.83
N GLY A 341 -17.82 -9.01 -11.57
CA GLY A 341 -16.75 -8.12 -11.15
C GLY A 341 -15.44 -8.82 -10.80
N GLY A 342 -15.31 -10.10 -11.09
CA GLY A 342 -14.09 -10.87 -10.81
C GLY A 342 -12.85 -10.26 -11.46
N MET A 343 -11.66 -10.46 -10.83
CA MET A 343 -10.40 -9.94 -11.36
C MET A 343 -10.17 -10.45 -12.79
N ALA A 344 -9.74 -9.56 -13.68
CA ALA A 344 -9.57 -9.78 -15.11
C ALA A 344 -10.87 -10.16 -15.85
N GLY A 345 -12.06 -9.93 -15.26
CA GLY A 345 -13.35 -10.30 -15.83
C GLY A 345 -13.63 -11.81 -15.86
N ILE A 346 -12.89 -12.59 -15.05
CA ILE A 346 -13.05 -14.05 -14.98
C ILE A 346 -13.93 -14.41 -13.79
N ASP A 347 -14.97 -15.22 -14.04
CA ASP A 347 -15.81 -15.82 -13.00
C ASP A 347 -15.55 -17.33 -12.92
N LEU A 348 -14.86 -17.78 -11.88
CA LEU A 348 -14.59 -19.19 -11.59
C LEU A 348 -15.55 -19.78 -10.56
N SER A 349 -16.60 -19.04 -10.18
CA SER A 349 -17.66 -19.55 -9.31
C SER A 349 -18.75 -20.30 -10.09
N THR A 350 -18.77 -20.13 -11.41
CA THR A 350 -19.76 -20.79 -12.29
C THR A 350 -19.08 -21.55 -13.42
N TYR A 351 -19.67 -22.65 -13.83
CA TYR A 351 -19.21 -23.46 -14.98
C TYR A 351 -19.14 -22.63 -16.27
N ALA A 352 -20.21 -21.90 -16.57
CA ALA A 352 -20.25 -21.03 -17.72
C ALA A 352 -19.18 -19.95 -17.71
N GLY A 353 -18.92 -19.33 -16.55
CA GLY A 353 -17.89 -18.31 -16.39
C GLY A 353 -16.48 -18.87 -16.60
N ALA A 354 -16.20 -20.09 -16.13
CA ALA A 354 -14.92 -20.75 -16.36
C ALA A 354 -14.65 -21.02 -17.84
N LEU A 355 -15.68 -21.43 -18.60
CA LEU A 355 -15.57 -21.63 -20.06
C LEU A 355 -15.50 -20.32 -20.84
N GLN A 356 -16.25 -19.29 -20.42
CA GLN A 356 -16.24 -17.99 -21.07
C GLN A 356 -14.89 -17.28 -20.87
N GLY A 357 -14.30 -17.37 -19.67
CA GLY A 357 -13.07 -16.68 -19.30
C GLY A 357 -13.23 -15.16 -19.19
N GLY A 358 -12.17 -14.42 -19.46
CA GLY A 358 -12.13 -12.96 -19.30
C GLY A 358 -11.44 -12.24 -20.44
N ALA A 359 -10.88 -11.05 -20.16
CA ALA A 359 -10.25 -10.19 -21.17
C ALA A 359 -9.06 -10.83 -21.92
N SER A 360 -8.41 -11.86 -21.31
CA SER A 360 -7.28 -12.57 -21.91
C SER A 360 -7.68 -13.87 -22.64
N GLY A 361 -8.96 -14.22 -22.67
CA GLY A 361 -9.47 -15.43 -23.30
C GLY A 361 -10.13 -16.41 -22.31
N PRO A 362 -10.51 -17.63 -22.76
CA PRO A 362 -11.18 -18.62 -21.94
C PRO A 362 -10.28 -19.14 -20.83
N ALA A 363 -10.83 -19.25 -19.61
CA ALA A 363 -10.07 -19.81 -18.48
C ALA A 363 -9.88 -21.31 -18.64
N VAL A 364 -10.89 -22.00 -19.20
CA VAL A 364 -10.90 -23.43 -19.49
C VAL A 364 -11.30 -23.68 -20.93
N VAL A 365 -10.48 -24.44 -21.65
CA VAL A 365 -10.77 -24.92 -22.99
C VAL A 365 -10.99 -26.44 -22.92
N PRO A 366 -12.22 -26.95 -23.08
CA PRO A 366 -12.49 -28.39 -23.00
C PRO A 366 -11.60 -29.21 -23.95
N GLY A 367 -10.97 -30.23 -23.46
CA GLY A 367 -10.04 -31.07 -24.21
C GLY A 367 -8.64 -30.53 -24.42
N ASP A 368 -8.37 -29.23 -24.08
CA ASP A 368 -7.07 -28.61 -24.29
C ASP A 368 -6.55 -27.93 -23.02
N PRO A 369 -5.82 -28.64 -22.15
CA PRO A 369 -5.19 -28.06 -20.98
C PRO A 369 -4.13 -27.02 -21.31
N ALA A 370 -3.40 -27.19 -22.42
CA ALA A 370 -2.35 -26.26 -22.81
C ALA A 370 -2.91 -24.91 -23.29
N GLY A 371 -4.08 -24.91 -23.92
CA GLY A 371 -4.84 -23.71 -24.31
C GLY A 371 -5.63 -23.08 -23.16
N SER A 372 -5.74 -23.74 -22.01
CA SER A 372 -6.51 -23.26 -20.86
C SER A 372 -5.67 -22.28 -20.01
N LEU A 373 -6.10 -21.01 -19.91
CA LEU A 373 -5.41 -19.98 -19.12
C LEU A 373 -5.28 -20.36 -17.65
N LEU A 374 -6.24 -21.05 -17.08
CA LEU A 374 -6.18 -21.57 -15.72
C LEU A 374 -4.95 -22.45 -15.51
N VAL A 375 -4.70 -23.41 -16.40
CA VAL A 375 -3.57 -24.32 -16.31
C VAL A 375 -2.24 -23.58 -16.52
N GLN A 376 -2.17 -22.71 -17.52
CA GLN A 376 -0.98 -21.91 -17.80
C GLN A 376 -0.58 -21.04 -16.60
N ARG A 377 -1.53 -20.38 -15.96
CA ARG A 377 -1.26 -19.51 -14.79
C ARG A 377 -0.86 -20.29 -13.55
N GLN A 378 -1.45 -21.47 -13.35
CA GLN A 378 -1.07 -22.35 -12.23
C GLN A 378 0.32 -22.95 -12.43
N GLN A 379 0.66 -23.37 -13.65
CA GLN A 379 1.98 -23.90 -13.98
C GLN A 379 3.09 -22.83 -13.91
N ALA A 380 2.77 -21.56 -14.21
CA ALA A 380 3.72 -20.45 -14.09
C ALA A 380 4.13 -20.16 -12.64
N GLY A 381 3.36 -20.62 -11.65
CA GLY A 381 3.72 -20.56 -10.22
C GLY A 381 3.72 -19.15 -9.59
N ASN A 382 3.38 -18.12 -10.34
CA ASN A 382 3.43 -16.71 -9.91
C ASN A 382 2.05 -16.06 -9.70
N HIS A 383 0.98 -16.86 -9.68
CA HIS A 383 -0.39 -16.38 -9.50
C HIS A 383 -0.83 -16.57 -8.03
N PRO A 384 -1.48 -15.58 -7.39
CA PRO A 384 -2.10 -15.78 -6.08
C PRO A 384 -3.18 -16.88 -6.14
N GLY A 385 -3.32 -17.69 -5.10
CA GLY A 385 -4.26 -18.81 -5.09
C GLY A 385 -3.77 -20.00 -5.92
N GLN A 386 -2.58 -20.50 -5.62
CA GLN A 386 -2.03 -21.70 -6.25
C GLN A 386 -2.76 -22.97 -5.80
N LEU A 387 -3.13 -23.79 -6.76
CA LEU A 387 -3.58 -25.16 -6.53
C LEU A 387 -2.37 -26.03 -6.10
N SER A 388 -2.60 -27.00 -5.24
CA SER A 388 -1.59 -28.04 -4.99
C SER A 388 -1.32 -28.84 -6.27
N PRO A 389 -0.16 -29.49 -6.40
CA PRO A 389 0.15 -30.32 -7.56
C PRO A 389 -0.94 -31.36 -7.87
N GLN A 390 -1.50 -31.96 -6.83
CA GLN A 390 -2.57 -32.96 -6.96
C GLN A 390 -3.91 -32.35 -7.45
N GLU A 391 -4.24 -31.14 -7.00
CA GLU A 391 -5.42 -30.41 -7.46
C GLU A 391 -5.26 -29.97 -8.91
N LEU A 392 -4.08 -29.49 -9.29
CA LEU A 392 -3.80 -29.11 -10.68
C LEU A 392 -3.85 -30.30 -11.61
N GLU A 393 -3.31 -31.46 -11.23
CA GLU A 393 -3.43 -32.72 -11.99
C GLU A 393 -4.88 -33.12 -12.18
N ARG A 394 -5.73 -32.97 -11.15
CA ARG A 394 -7.16 -33.24 -11.21
C ARG A 394 -7.87 -32.31 -12.18
N VAL A 395 -7.53 -31.01 -12.19
CA VAL A 395 -8.05 -30.03 -13.15
C VAL A 395 -7.65 -30.40 -14.58
N ILE A 396 -6.37 -30.75 -14.79
CA ILE A 396 -5.86 -31.17 -16.10
C ILE A 396 -6.58 -32.41 -16.61
N ALA A 397 -6.75 -33.43 -15.76
CA ALA A 397 -7.48 -34.64 -16.10
C ALA A 397 -8.97 -34.39 -16.46
N TRP A 398 -9.63 -33.48 -15.71
CA TRP A 398 -10.99 -33.05 -15.97
C TRP A 398 -11.11 -32.31 -17.31
N ILE A 399 -10.16 -31.39 -17.64
CA ILE A 399 -10.12 -30.68 -18.92
C ILE A 399 -9.92 -31.68 -20.07
N LEU A 400 -8.99 -32.64 -19.94
CA LEU A 400 -8.74 -33.69 -20.94
C LEU A 400 -9.98 -34.57 -21.19
N ALA A 401 -10.79 -34.79 -20.16
CA ALA A 401 -12.04 -35.52 -20.29
C ALA A 401 -13.19 -34.69 -20.98
N GLY A 402 -12.87 -33.47 -21.44
CA GLY A 402 -13.83 -32.58 -22.08
C GLY A 402 -14.54 -31.63 -21.14
N ALA A 403 -13.98 -31.46 -19.92
CA ALA A 403 -14.50 -30.57 -18.88
C ALA A 403 -16.00 -30.79 -18.57
N PRO A 404 -16.48 -31.99 -18.21
CA PRO A 404 -17.87 -32.23 -17.91
C PRO A 404 -18.40 -31.40 -16.74
N GLU A 405 -19.66 -30.93 -16.83
CA GLU A 405 -20.36 -30.13 -15.80
C GLU A 405 -20.68 -30.91 -14.52
#